data_a4c99f9b744dbc7f9bb9b8f00e80c2ec
#
_entry.id   a4c99f9b744dbc7f9bb9b8f00e80c2ec
#
_cell.length_a   1.000
_cell.length_b   1.000
_cell.length_c   1.000
_cell.angle_alpha   90.00
_cell.angle_beta   90.00
_cell.angle_gamma   90.00
#
_symmetry.space_group_name_H-M   'P 1'
#
loop_
_entity.id
_entity.type
_entity.pdbx_description
1 polymer ?
#
loop_
_entity_poly.entity_id
_entity_poly.type
_entity_poly.pdbx_seq_one_letter_code
_entity_poly.pdbx_strand_id
1 'polypeptide(L)'
;MAELVVTQEVAAPQQQVWDVLTDWDVHDRWMLLTRARGGRYEGASLEAFTGLGRLGFLDPMTVTVWEPPRRAVVRHTGRVVHGSGSFEVEQIAPARSRVVWSEWVVPPLGAVGRLGWPLVRPVLRQFVQVSLRRFARYVEQGTFA
;
A
#
# COMPACT_ATOMS: atom_id res chain seq x y z
N MET A 1 17.73 0.75 8.07
CA MET A 1 16.31 0.63 7.70
C MET A 1 15.97 1.76 6.74
N ALA A 2 15.32 1.45 5.66
CA ALA A 2 14.96 2.42 4.63
C ALA A 2 13.50 2.83 4.77
N GLU A 3 13.22 4.10 4.57
CA GLU A 3 11.87 4.65 4.67
C GLU A 3 11.42 5.25 3.35
N LEU A 4 10.17 5.02 3.00
CA LEU A 4 9.50 5.61 1.84
C LEU A 4 8.14 6.10 2.29
N VAL A 5 7.83 7.38 2.02
CA VAL A 5 6.52 7.96 2.31
C VAL A 5 6.00 8.63 1.04
N VAL A 6 4.78 8.27 0.64
CA VAL A 6 4.12 8.86 -0.53
C VAL A 6 2.71 9.27 -0.12
N THR A 7 2.30 10.46 -0.52
CA THR A 7 0.97 11.00 -0.22
C THR A 7 0.18 11.25 -1.48
N GLN A 8 -1.14 11.16 -1.38
CA GLN A 8 -2.06 11.44 -2.47
C GLN A 8 -3.36 11.98 -1.94
N GLU A 9 -3.78 13.14 -2.45
CA GLU A 9 -5.10 13.67 -2.14
C GLU A 9 -6.16 12.99 -3.00
N VAL A 10 -7.34 12.82 -2.41
CA VAL A 10 -8.49 12.15 -3.06
C VAL A 10 -9.73 13.00 -2.78
N ALA A 11 -10.48 13.32 -3.84
CA ALA A 11 -11.72 14.09 -3.72
C ALA A 11 -12.88 13.20 -3.28
N ALA A 12 -12.82 12.72 -2.04
CA ALA A 12 -13.83 11.86 -1.43
C ALA A 12 -13.71 11.92 0.10
N PRO A 13 -14.80 11.62 0.84
CA PRO A 13 -14.77 11.56 2.30
C PRO A 13 -13.87 10.43 2.80
N GLN A 14 -13.34 10.60 4.00
CA GLN A 14 -12.43 9.64 4.65
C GLN A 14 -12.98 8.21 4.66
N GLN A 15 -14.23 8.02 5.02
CA GLN A 15 -14.82 6.69 5.12
C GLN A 15 -14.84 5.98 3.77
N GLN A 16 -15.21 6.70 2.72
CA GLN A 16 -15.23 6.14 1.36
C GLN A 16 -13.83 5.76 0.89
N VAL A 17 -12.86 6.63 1.15
CA VAL A 17 -11.45 6.36 0.80
C VAL A 17 -10.95 5.13 1.55
N TRP A 18 -11.22 5.05 2.85
CA TRP A 18 -10.84 3.91 3.67
C TRP A 18 -11.44 2.60 3.16
N ASP A 19 -12.74 2.62 2.86
CA ASP A 19 -13.44 1.41 2.43
C ASP A 19 -12.85 0.84 1.13
N VAL A 20 -12.52 1.70 0.19
CA VAL A 20 -11.90 1.27 -1.08
C VAL A 20 -10.44 0.85 -0.88
N LEU A 21 -9.69 1.62 -0.09
CA LEU A 21 -8.26 1.36 0.16
C LEU A 21 -8.04 0.01 0.82
N THR A 22 -8.93 -0.39 1.71
CA THR A 22 -8.83 -1.64 2.46
C THR A 22 -9.64 -2.78 1.87
N ASP A 23 -10.23 -2.59 0.72
CA ASP A 23 -10.87 -3.66 -0.03
C ASP A 23 -9.80 -4.36 -0.88
N TRP A 24 -9.23 -5.42 -0.32
CA TRP A 24 -8.12 -6.14 -0.96
C TRP A 24 -8.51 -6.70 -2.33
N ASP A 25 -9.77 -7.05 -2.52
CA ASP A 25 -10.25 -7.66 -3.76
C ASP A 25 -10.18 -6.72 -4.97
N VAL A 26 -10.11 -5.41 -4.73
CA VAL A 26 -10.03 -4.41 -5.81
C VAL A 26 -8.64 -3.78 -5.96
N HIS A 27 -7.64 -4.26 -5.22
CA HIS A 27 -6.28 -3.73 -5.32
C HIS A 27 -5.71 -3.81 -6.74
N ASP A 28 -6.02 -4.88 -7.47
CA ASP A 28 -5.58 -5.05 -8.87
C ASP A 28 -6.16 -3.98 -9.82
N ARG A 29 -7.19 -3.27 -9.39
CA ARG A 29 -7.81 -2.21 -10.18
C ARG A 29 -7.06 -0.89 -10.14
N TRP A 30 -6.26 -0.67 -9.09
CA TRP A 30 -5.53 0.58 -8.96
C TRP A 30 -4.02 0.40 -8.71
N MET A 31 -3.62 -0.64 -8.02
CA MET A 31 -2.22 -0.88 -7.72
C MET A 31 -1.53 -1.56 -8.91
N LEU A 32 -0.40 -0.98 -9.34
CA LEU A 32 0.33 -1.51 -10.50
C LEU A 32 0.77 -2.94 -10.27
N LEU A 33 0.45 -3.84 -11.22
CA LEU A 33 0.94 -5.22 -11.25
C LEU A 33 0.70 -6.01 -9.96
N THR A 34 -0.24 -5.58 -9.12
CA THR A 34 -0.41 -6.15 -7.79
C THR A 34 -1.87 -6.54 -7.54
N ARG A 35 -2.05 -7.72 -6.96
CA ARG A 35 -3.33 -8.18 -6.43
C ARG A 35 -3.12 -8.60 -4.99
N ALA A 36 -4.15 -8.46 -4.16
CA ALA A 36 -4.07 -8.75 -2.73
C ALA A 36 -5.27 -9.55 -2.26
N ARG A 37 -5.12 -10.24 -1.15
CA ARG A 37 -6.20 -10.92 -0.44
C ARG A 37 -5.87 -11.05 1.03
N GLY A 38 -6.87 -11.06 1.87
CA GLY A 38 -6.65 -11.21 3.31
C GLY A 38 -7.80 -10.71 4.14
N GLY A 39 -7.58 -10.68 5.45
CA GLY A 39 -8.54 -10.21 6.41
C GLY A 39 -8.46 -8.70 6.66
N ARG A 40 -9.48 -8.17 7.32
CA ARG A 40 -9.62 -6.74 7.61
C ARG A 40 -9.85 -6.54 9.10
N TYR A 41 -8.90 -7.01 9.90
CA TYR A 41 -8.92 -6.91 11.36
C TYR A 41 -7.51 -7.07 11.90
N GLU A 42 -7.28 -6.63 13.12
CA GLU A 42 -5.99 -6.78 13.78
C GLU A 42 -5.65 -8.25 13.98
N GLY A 43 -4.44 -8.63 13.60
CA GLY A 43 -3.98 -10.02 13.62
C GLY A 43 -4.27 -10.79 12.34
N ALA A 44 -4.99 -10.20 11.38
CA ALA A 44 -5.33 -10.87 10.12
C ALA A 44 -4.09 -11.14 9.27
N SER A 45 -4.14 -12.24 8.52
CA SER A 45 -3.17 -12.49 7.45
C SER A 45 -3.60 -11.75 6.20
N LEU A 46 -2.62 -11.21 5.50
CA LEU A 46 -2.80 -10.49 4.25
C LEU A 46 -1.66 -10.88 3.33
N GLU A 47 -1.92 -11.07 2.05
CA GLU A 47 -0.84 -11.30 1.09
C GLU A 47 -1.08 -10.53 -0.19
N ALA A 48 0.01 -10.05 -0.78
CA ALA A 48 -0.01 -9.38 -2.06
C ALA A 48 0.92 -10.11 -3.04
N PHE A 49 0.47 -10.23 -4.28
CA PHE A 49 1.30 -10.76 -5.37
C PHE A 49 1.57 -9.63 -6.35
N THR A 50 2.84 -9.36 -6.60
CA THR A 50 3.28 -8.34 -7.55
C THR A 50 4.03 -9.03 -8.69
N GLY A 51 3.57 -8.80 -9.92
CA GLY A 51 4.19 -9.39 -11.10
C GLY A 51 3.25 -9.51 -12.27
N LEU A 52 3.71 -10.21 -13.32
CA LEU A 52 2.97 -10.48 -14.54
C LEU A 52 2.74 -11.99 -14.67
N GLY A 53 1.47 -12.41 -14.72
CA GLY A 53 1.11 -13.81 -14.79
C GLY A 53 1.65 -14.58 -13.59
N ARG A 54 2.57 -15.52 -13.85
CA ARG A 54 3.23 -16.31 -12.80
C ARG A 54 4.59 -15.73 -12.40
N LEU A 55 5.08 -14.74 -13.15
CA LEU A 55 6.38 -14.12 -12.91
C LEU A 55 6.20 -12.96 -11.94
N GLY A 56 6.64 -13.14 -10.71
CA GLY A 56 6.53 -12.14 -9.68
C GLY A 56 6.89 -12.70 -8.32
N PHE A 57 6.48 -11.99 -7.28
CA PHE A 57 6.75 -12.42 -5.91
C PHE A 57 5.52 -12.24 -5.03
N LEU A 58 5.46 -13.10 -4.01
CA LEU A 58 4.43 -13.04 -2.98
C LEU A 58 4.98 -12.30 -1.76
N ASP A 59 4.18 -11.38 -1.25
CA ASP A 59 4.49 -10.59 -0.07
C ASP A 59 3.44 -10.88 1.01
N PRO A 60 3.69 -11.87 1.88
CA PRO A 60 2.78 -12.15 2.99
C PRO A 60 2.98 -11.15 4.12
N MET A 61 1.89 -10.79 4.77
CA MET A 61 1.88 -9.77 5.82
C MET A 61 0.94 -10.18 6.95
N THR A 62 1.15 -9.55 8.10
CA THR A 62 0.21 -9.63 9.23
C THR A 62 -0.24 -8.22 9.56
N VAL A 63 -1.54 -8.01 9.72
CA VAL A 63 -2.09 -6.73 10.15
C VAL A 63 -1.81 -6.56 11.64
N THR A 64 -1.01 -5.57 12.00
CA THR A 64 -0.61 -5.32 13.39
C THR A 64 -1.40 -4.20 14.04
N VAL A 65 -1.96 -3.28 13.24
CA VAL A 65 -2.84 -2.22 13.72
C VAL A 65 -4.00 -2.07 12.74
N TRP A 66 -5.20 -1.96 13.27
CA TRP A 66 -6.41 -1.78 12.49
C TRP A 66 -7.32 -0.76 13.15
N GLU A 67 -7.29 0.47 12.66
CA GLU A 67 -8.00 1.60 13.24
C GLU A 67 -8.84 2.32 12.17
N PRO A 68 -9.98 1.72 11.77
CA PRO A 68 -10.84 2.37 10.75
C PRO A 68 -11.45 3.67 11.27
N PRO A 69 -11.66 4.67 10.44
CA PRO A 69 -11.27 4.74 9.02
C PRO A 69 -9.93 5.46 8.82
N ARG A 70 -9.03 5.39 9.79
CA ARG A 70 -7.88 6.25 9.90
C ARG A 70 -6.56 5.58 9.53
N ARG A 71 -6.32 4.34 10.00
CA ARG A 71 -4.98 3.77 9.92
C ARG A 71 -4.98 2.25 9.94
N ALA A 72 -4.14 1.66 9.10
CA ALA A 72 -3.79 0.25 9.15
C ALA A 72 -2.28 0.10 9.03
N VAL A 73 -1.70 -0.77 9.84
CA VAL A 73 -0.26 -1.09 9.81
C VAL A 73 -0.11 -2.57 9.57
N VAL A 74 0.81 -2.94 8.70
CA VAL A 74 1.14 -4.32 8.40
C VAL A 74 2.62 -4.58 8.64
N ARG A 75 2.95 -5.81 9.01
CA ARG A 75 4.31 -6.29 9.06
C ARG A 75 4.51 -7.30 7.94
N HIS A 76 5.53 -7.07 7.11
CA HIS A 76 5.92 -8.00 6.05
C HIS A 76 6.61 -9.20 6.68
N THR A 77 6.11 -10.40 6.42
CA THR A 77 6.60 -11.64 7.04
C THR A 77 7.27 -12.57 6.04
N GLY A 78 7.38 -12.16 4.78
CA GLY A 78 7.95 -12.97 3.72
C GLY A 78 9.47 -12.88 3.64
N ARG A 79 10.00 -13.46 2.56
CA ARG A 79 11.45 -13.52 2.33
C ARG A 79 11.97 -12.39 1.44
N VAL A 80 11.10 -11.80 0.62
CA VAL A 80 11.50 -10.75 -0.33
C VAL A 80 11.40 -9.38 0.31
N VAL A 81 10.27 -9.08 0.94
CA VAL A 81 10.06 -7.81 1.61
C VAL A 81 10.07 -8.03 3.12
N HIS A 82 10.88 -7.24 3.81
CA HIS A 82 10.97 -7.26 5.28
C HIS A 82 10.71 -5.85 5.81
N GLY A 83 10.09 -5.77 6.98
CA GLY A 83 9.78 -4.49 7.62
C GLY A 83 8.29 -4.31 7.79
N SER A 84 7.85 -3.05 7.78
CA SER A 84 6.45 -2.71 7.99
C SER A 84 5.97 -1.67 7.00
N GLY A 85 4.66 -1.62 6.83
CA GLY A 85 4.02 -0.61 6.00
C GLY A 85 2.75 -0.09 6.67
N SER A 86 2.33 1.10 6.30
CA SER A 86 1.07 1.65 6.80
C SER A 86 0.32 2.41 5.72
N PHE A 87 -1.01 2.35 5.84
CA PHE A 87 -1.93 3.27 5.17
C PHE A 87 -2.58 4.14 6.22
N GLU A 88 -2.55 5.44 5.99
CA GLU A 88 -3.30 6.39 6.79
C GLU A 88 -4.22 7.18 5.87
N VAL A 89 -5.43 7.47 6.35
CA VAL A 89 -6.38 8.31 5.65
C VAL A 89 -6.73 9.48 6.55
N GLU A 90 -6.38 10.67 6.11
CA GLU A 90 -6.66 11.92 6.83
C GLU A 90 -7.82 12.65 6.17
N GLN A 91 -8.79 13.08 6.97
CA GLN A 91 -9.88 13.94 6.50
C GLN A 91 -9.39 15.38 6.47
N ILE A 92 -9.28 15.98 5.27
CA ILE A 92 -8.82 17.38 5.14
C ILE A 92 -9.97 18.35 4.87
N ALA A 93 -11.09 17.87 4.36
CA ALA A 93 -12.32 18.62 4.16
C ALA A 93 -13.47 17.61 4.11
N PRO A 94 -14.74 18.06 4.18
CA PRO A 94 -15.86 17.10 4.16
C PRO A 94 -15.87 16.12 2.99
N ALA A 95 -15.40 16.56 1.82
CA ALA A 95 -15.35 15.74 0.62
C ALA A 95 -13.92 15.58 0.08
N ARG A 96 -12.93 15.64 0.96
CA ARG A 96 -11.52 15.55 0.54
C ARG A 96 -10.68 14.90 1.61
N SER A 97 -9.86 13.96 1.19
CA SER A 97 -8.99 13.18 2.09
C SER A 97 -7.57 13.12 1.53
N ARG A 98 -6.64 12.74 2.40
CA ARG A 98 -5.25 12.49 2.01
C ARG A 98 -4.89 11.06 2.44
N VAL A 99 -4.39 10.28 1.48
CA VAL A 99 -3.81 8.97 1.76
C VAL A 99 -2.33 9.14 1.97
N VAL A 100 -1.81 8.56 3.06
CA VAL A 100 -0.38 8.53 3.35
C VAL A 100 0.04 7.06 3.36
N TRP A 101 0.88 6.67 2.43
CA TRP A 101 1.45 5.33 2.36
C TRP A 101 2.89 5.40 2.82
N SER A 102 3.22 4.68 3.90
CA SER A 102 4.56 4.64 4.47
C SER A 102 5.08 3.22 4.44
N GLU A 103 6.37 3.06 4.12
CA GLU A 103 7.07 1.79 4.18
C GLU A 103 8.39 1.97 4.94
N TRP A 104 8.63 1.09 5.89
CA TRP A 104 9.90 0.96 6.60
C TRP A 104 10.44 -0.42 6.30
N VAL A 105 11.32 -0.50 5.31
CA VAL A 105 11.79 -1.79 4.79
C VAL A 105 13.28 -1.97 5.03
N VAL A 106 13.66 -3.23 5.19
CA VAL A 106 15.05 -3.64 5.23
C VAL A 106 15.39 -4.11 3.81
N PRO A 107 16.32 -3.43 3.11
CA PRO A 107 16.71 -3.87 1.77
C PRO A 107 17.22 -5.30 1.79
N PRO A 108 16.82 -6.14 0.83
CA PRO A 108 17.34 -7.51 0.74
C PRO A 108 18.80 -7.52 0.36
N LEU A 109 19.47 -8.68 0.55
CA LEU A 109 20.88 -8.90 0.20
C LEU A 109 21.88 -8.07 1.02
N GLY A 110 21.49 -7.64 2.23
CA GLY A 110 22.40 -7.00 3.19
C GLY A 110 23.08 -5.75 2.65
N ALA A 111 24.40 -5.73 2.66
CA ALA A 111 25.18 -4.57 2.23
C ALA A 111 24.95 -4.22 0.76
N VAL A 112 24.83 -5.23 -0.11
CA VAL A 112 24.56 -5.03 -1.54
C VAL A 112 23.23 -4.31 -1.73
N GLY A 113 22.18 -4.76 -1.02
CA GLY A 113 20.87 -4.14 -1.06
C GLY A 113 20.89 -2.69 -0.55
N ARG A 114 21.64 -2.44 0.52
CA ARG A 114 21.78 -1.08 1.07
C ARG A 114 22.50 -0.14 0.11
N LEU A 115 23.52 -0.63 -0.58
CA LEU A 115 24.23 0.16 -1.59
C LEU A 115 23.37 0.43 -2.82
N GLY A 116 22.50 -0.51 -3.18
CA GLY A 116 21.58 -0.36 -4.31
C GLY A 116 20.33 0.47 -4.01
N TRP A 117 20.02 0.70 -2.72
CA TRP A 117 18.80 1.40 -2.31
C TRP A 117 18.64 2.79 -2.96
N PRO A 118 19.67 3.65 -3.04
CA PRO A 118 19.52 4.94 -3.70
C PRO A 118 19.09 4.85 -5.17
N LEU A 119 19.38 3.73 -5.84
CA LEU A 119 18.96 3.49 -7.23
C LEU A 119 17.54 2.91 -7.31
N VAL A 120 17.17 2.07 -6.35
CA VAL A 120 15.86 1.39 -6.30
C VAL A 120 14.77 2.31 -5.77
N ARG A 121 15.09 3.14 -4.78
CA ARG A 121 14.13 4.00 -4.10
C ARG A 121 13.32 4.91 -5.04
N PRO A 122 13.92 5.61 -6.01
CA PRO A 122 13.15 6.46 -6.93
C PRO A 122 12.16 5.64 -7.78
N VAL A 123 12.56 4.44 -8.21
CA VAL A 123 11.69 3.55 -9.00
C VAL A 123 10.51 3.08 -8.15
N LEU A 124 10.78 2.63 -6.93
CA LEU A 124 9.73 2.19 -6.00
C LEU A 124 8.79 3.35 -5.65
N ARG A 125 9.34 4.53 -5.40
CA ARG A 125 8.56 5.73 -5.13
C ARG A 125 7.62 6.04 -6.29
N GLN A 126 8.11 5.95 -7.53
CA GLN A 126 7.29 6.20 -8.71
C GLN A 126 6.20 5.14 -8.87
N PHE A 127 6.52 3.89 -8.59
CA PHE A 127 5.55 2.78 -8.60
C PHE A 127 4.39 3.07 -7.65
N VAL A 128 4.71 3.44 -6.41
CA VAL A 128 3.71 3.75 -5.39
C VAL A 128 2.93 5.01 -5.77
N GLN A 129 3.61 6.05 -6.25
CA GLN A 129 2.95 7.30 -6.62
C GLN A 129 1.96 7.11 -7.76
N VAL A 130 2.34 6.36 -8.79
CA VAL A 130 1.43 6.06 -9.92
C VAL A 130 0.24 5.23 -9.42
N SER A 131 0.49 4.24 -8.57
CA SER A 131 -0.57 3.43 -7.99
C SER A 131 -1.57 4.28 -7.20
N LEU A 132 -1.09 5.21 -6.38
CA LEU A 132 -1.97 6.09 -5.60
C LEU A 132 -2.73 7.09 -6.49
N ARG A 133 -2.14 7.56 -7.58
CA ARG A 133 -2.87 8.39 -8.55
C ARG A 133 -4.01 7.61 -9.20
N ARG A 134 -3.75 6.36 -9.53
CA ARG A 134 -4.79 5.47 -10.07
C ARG A 134 -5.88 5.21 -9.03
N PHE A 135 -5.48 5.02 -7.78
CA PHE A 135 -6.41 4.87 -6.66
C PHE A 135 -7.34 6.08 -6.56
N ALA A 136 -6.77 7.29 -6.56
CA ALA A 136 -7.55 8.51 -6.47
C ALA A 136 -8.59 8.61 -7.59
N ARG A 137 -8.19 8.32 -8.83
CA ARG A 137 -9.12 8.32 -9.97
C ARG A 137 -10.20 7.26 -9.83
N TYR A 138 -9.82 6.08 -9.35
CA TYR A 138 -10.76 4.97 -9.16
C TYR A 138 -11.85 5.35 -8.16
N VAL A 139 -11.47 5.96 -7.04
CA VAL A 139 -12.43 6.42 -6.03
C VAL A 139 -13.29 7.57 -6.57
N GLU A 140 -12.65 8.58 -7.20
CA GLU A 140 -13.33 9.79 -7.68
C GLU A 140 -14.32 9.48 -8.80
N GLN A 141 -14.07 8.46 -9.61
CA GLN A 141 -14.95 8.06 -10.68
C GLN A 141 -16.13 7.20 -10.21
N GLY A 142 -16.06 6.69 -8.97
CA GLY A 142 -17.13 5.83 -8.44
C GLY A 142 -17.27 4.49 -9.14
N THR A 143 -16.20 3.96 -9.74
CA THR A 143 -16.24 2.71 -10.51
C THR A 143 -16.13 1.44 -9.66
N PHE A 144 -16.06 1.59 -8.37
CA PHE A 144 -15.94 0.50 -7.39
C PHE A 144 -17.30 -0.06 -6.95
N ALA A 145 -18.34 0.54 -7.41
CA ALA A 145 -19.71 0.14 -7.05
C ALA A 145 -20.10 -1.20 -7.68
#